data_ec00608f85ed18151de9139a00f79aaa
#
_entry.id   ec00608f85ed18151de9139a00f79aaa
#
_cell.length_a   1.000
_cell.length_b   1.000
_cell.length_c   1.000
_cell.angle_alpha   90.00
_cell.angle_beta   90.00
_cell.angle_gamma   90.00
#
_symmetry.space_group_name_H-M   'P 1'
#
loop_
_entity.id
_entity.type
_entity.pdbx_description
1 polymer ?
#
loop_
_entity_poly.entity_id
_entity_poly.type
_entity_poly.pdbx_seq_one_letter_code
_entity_poly.pdbx_strand_id
1 'polypeptide(L)'
;FQDVVNERQIMAVPTVFLNGQPFGQGRMTIEEIVARLDVGAEKREAEKISAKEAFDVLVVGGGPAGAAAAIYAARKGIRTGVLAERFGGQVLDTLAIENFISVKETDGPKLAAGLEQHVREYDVDIMNLQRADALIPGEQFHEVRTASGAVLKAKSVIIATGARWREMNVPGEREYRAKGVAYCPHCDGPLFKGKRVAVIGGGNSGIEAAIDLAGVVGHVTVLEFMDELRADAVLQRKLYSMPNVEVILSAKTTEVLGNGEQVTGLDYEDRTTGVAKHLDLE
;
A
#
# COMPACT_ATOMS: atom_id res chain seq x y z
N PHE A 1 -15.85 -11.48 -25.12
CA PHE A 1 -14.99 -10.69 -24.21
C PHE A 1 -14.03 -11.62 -23.46
N GLN A 2 -14.56 -12.71 -22.87
CA GLN A 2 -13.76 -13.68 -22.12
C GLN A 2 -12.67 -14.35 -22.95
N ASP A 3 -12.92 -14.60 -24.23
CA ASP A 3 -11.96 -15.20 -25.16
C ASP A 3 -10.73 -14.30 -25.34
N VAL A 4 -10.94 -12.98 -25.49
CA VAL A 4 -9.85 -11.99 -25.59
C VAL A 4 -9.06 -11.89 -24.30
N VAL A 5 -9.73 -11.99 -23.15
CA VAL A 5 -9.08 -11.97 -21.83
C VAL A 5 -8.16 -13.17 -21.67
N ASN A 6 -8.64 -14.36 -22.05
CA ASN A 6 -7.88 -15.60 -21.93
C ASN A 6 -6.73 -15.66 -22.95
N GLU A 7 -6.99 -15.31 -24.23
CA GLU A 7 -5.99 -15.32 -25.29
C GLU A 7 -4.82 -14.36 -25.00
N ARG A 8 -5.12 -13.21 -24.41
CA ARG A 8 -4.12 -12.17 -24.10
C ARG A 8 -3.64 -12.17 -22.65
N GLN A 9 -4.04 -13.15 -21.85
CA GLN A 9 -3.66 -13.27 -20.43
C GLN A 9 -3.88 -11.97 -19.64
N ILE A 10 -5.06 -11.34 -19.83
CA ILE A 10 -5.40 -10.08 -19.20
C ILE A 10 -5.71 -10.33 -17.72
N MET A 11 -4.86 -9.84 -16.84
CA MET A 11 -5.00 -10.00 -15.37
C MET A 11 -5.84 -8.90 -14.71
N ALA A 12 -6.05 -7.76 -15.39
CA ALA A 12 -6.83 -6.64 -14.88
C ALA A 12 -7.48 -5.83 -16.00
N VAL A 13 -8.64 -5.24 -15.72
CA VAL A 13 -9.37 -4.37 -16.67
C VAL A 13 -9.43 -2.95 -16.09
N PRO A 14 -9.15 -1.92 -16.88
CA PRO A 14 -8.72 -1.94 -18.28
C PRO A 14 -7.25 -2.34 -18.44
N THR A 15 -6.92 -3.01 -19.54
CA THR A 15 -5.54 -3.26 -19.97
C THR A 15 -5.28 -2.54 -21.30
N VAL A 16 -4.21 -1.76 -21.33
CA VAL A 16 -3.76 -1.04 -22.53
C VAL A 16 -2.66 -1.85 -23.20
N PHE A 17 -2.78 -2.05 -24.52
CA PHE A 17 -1.77 -2.70 -25.34
C PHE A 17 -1.13 -1.68 -26.28
N LEU A 18 0.18 -1.78 -26.45
CA LEU A 18 0.95 -1.03 -27.43
C LEU A 18 1.64 -2.03 -28.37
N ASN A 19 1.36 -1.92 -29.67
CA ASN A 19 1.90 -2.84 -30.69
C ASN A 19 1.69 -4.33 -30.34
N GLY A 20 0.55 -4.65 -29.72
CA GLY A 20 0.18 -6.02 -29.35
C GLY A 20 0.80 -6.55 -28.05
N GLN A 21 1.65 -5.76 -27.37
CA GLN A 21 2.23 -6.10 -26.07
C GLN A 21 1.49 -5.39 -24.94
N PRO A 22 1.33 -6.01 -23.77
CA PRO A 22 0.76 -5.35 -22.60
C PRO A 22 1.60 -4.13 -22.23
N PHE A 23 0.97 -2.95 -22.25
CA PHE A 23 1.61 -1.66 -21.96
C PHE A 23 1.29 -1.15 -20.56
N GLY A 24 0.08 -1.39 -20.09
CA GLY A 24 -0.37 -1.03 -18.76
C GLY A 24 -1.65 -1.74 -18.35
N GLN A 25 -1.84 -1.93 -17.06
CA GLN A 25 -3.01 -2.60 -16.48
C GLN A 25 -3.64 -1.72 -15.39
N GLY A 26 -4.96 -1.81 -15.24
CA GLY A 26 -5.74 -0.99 -14.33
C GLY A 26 -6.04 0.40 -14.92
N ARG A 27 -6.65 1.26 -14.11
CA ARG A 27 -6.95 2.64 -14.52
C ARG A 27 -5.64 3.41 -14.65
N MET A 28 -5.43 4.00 -15.81
CA MET A 28 -4.31 4.89 -16.09
C MET A 28 -4.87 6.23 -16.56
N THR A 29 -4.26 7.32 -16.14
CA THR A 29 -4.57 8.64 -16.67
C THR A 29 -3.96 8.80 -18.07
N ILE A 30 -4.43 9.78 -18.84
CA ILE A 30 -3.84 10.11 -20.14
C ILE A 30 -2.39 10.51 -19.99
N GLU A 31 -2.07 11.25 -18.92
CA GLU A 31 -0.71 11.69 -18.59
C GLU A 31 0.21 10.49 -18.31
N GLU A 32 -0.27 9.48 -17.60
CA GLU A 32 0.49 8.23 -17.36
C GLU A 32 0.76 7.47 -18.66
N ILE A 33 -0.22 7.40 -19.54
CA ILE A 33 -0.06 6.75 -20.85
C ILE A 33 0.95 7.52 -21.71
N VAL A 34 0.82 8.84 -21.80
CA VAL A 34 1.71 9.70 -22.57
C VAL A 34 3.14 9.67 -22.03
N ALA A 35 3.32 9.73 -20.71
CA ALA A 35 4.64 9.66 -20.08
C ALA A 35 5.39 8.36 -20.40
N ARG A 36 4.67 7.24 -20.55
CA ARG A 36 5.27 5.96 -20.94
C ARG A 36 5.56 5.84 -22.44
N LEU A 37 4.88 6.62 -23.28
CA LEU A 37 5.07 6.60 -24.74
C LEU A 37 6.20 7.51 -25.20
N ASP A 38 6.48 8.58 -24.49
CA ASP A 38 7.47 9.59 -24.85
C ASP A 38 8.76 9.41 -24.05
N VAL A 39 9.76 8.81 -24.64
CA VAL A 39 11.09 8.54 -24.04
C VAL A 39 11.78 9.81 -23.50
N GLY A 40 11.37 11.01 -23.91
CA GLY A 40 11.90 12.29 -23.42
C GLY A 40 11.00 13.02 -22.43
N ALA A 41 9.78 12.53 -22.20
CA ALA A 41 8.79 13.21 -21.36
C ALA A 41 9.24 13.33 -19.90
N GLU A 42 9.80 12.26 -19.35
CA GLU A 42 10.27 12.21 -17.97
C GLU A 42 11.37 13.27 -17.71
N LYS A 43 12.32 13.40 -18.61
CA LYS A 43 13.39 14.40 -18.51
C LYS A 43 12.86 15.81 -18.61
N ARG A 44 11.97 16.09 -19.58
CA ARG A 44 11.35 17.42 -19.71
C ARG A 44 10.51 17.79 -18.51
N GLU A 45 9.79 16.83 -17.94
CA GLU A 45 9.02 17.06 -16.73
C GLU A 45 9.93 17.32 -15.51
N ALA A 46 11.02 16.58 -15.37
CA ALA A 46 12.02 16.80 -14.34
C ALA A 46 12.66 18.20 -14.43
N GLU A 47 12.93 18.68 -15.65
CA GLU A 47 13.44 20.05 -15.91
C GLU A 47 12.40 21.10 -15.49
N LYS A 48 11.13 20.93 -15.85
CA LYS A 48 10.03 21.85 -15.44
C LYS A 48 9.86 21.88 -13.92
N ILE A 49 9.90 20.72 -13.27
CA ILE A 49 9.80 20.62 -11.82
C ILE A 49 10.98 21.30 -11.15
N SER A 50 12.19 21.11 -11.66
CA SER A 50 13.41 21.75 -11.13
C SER A 50 13.44 23.26 -11.33
N ALA A 51 12.73 23.78 -12.33
CA ALA A 51 12.62 25.23 -12.59
C ALA A 51 11.63 25.95 -11.66
N LYS A 52 10.88 25.23 -10.84
CA LYS A 52 9.95 25.84 -9.89
C LYS A 52 10.70 26.63 -8.82
N GLU A 53 10.15 27.77 -8.45
CA GLU A 53 10.64 28.53 -7.30
C GLU A 53 10.54 27.71 -6.01
N ALA A 54 11.38 28.00 -5.04
CA ALA A 54 11.40 27.33 -3.76
C ALA A 54 10.04 27.44 -3.03
N PHE A 55 9.60 26.34 -2.47
CA PHE A 55 8.39 26.29 -1.64
C PHE A 55 8.68 26.74 -0.21
N ASP A 56 7.69 27.30 0.47
CA ASP A 56 7.78 27.47 1.91
C ASP A 56 7.59 26.11 2.60
N VAL A 57 6.61 25.31 2.10
CA VAL A 57 6.36 23.95 2.54
C VAL A 57 6.27 23.02 1.33
N LEU A 58 7.08 21.97 1.33
CA LEU A 58 6.96 20.85 0.38
C LEU A 58 6.50 19.60 1.13
N VAL A 59 5.35 19.09 0.74
CA VAL A 59 4.80 17.83 1.28
C VAL A 59 5.25 16.68 0.39
N VAL A 60 5.92 15.68 0.94
CA VAL A 60 6.33 14.47 0.25
C VAL A 60 5.37 13.34 0.60
N GLY A 61 4.52 12.98 -0.35
CA GLY A 61 3.45 12.01 -0.23
C GLY A 61 2.07 12.62 -0.43
N GLY A 62 1.28 12.04 -1.35
CA GLY A 62 -0.05 12.53 -1.74
C GLY A 62 -1.21 11.72 -1.15
N GLY A 63 -0.98 10.96 -0.06
CA GLY A 63 -2.03 10.26 0.67
C GLY A 63 -2.86 11.21 1.55
N PRO A 64 -3.82 10.69 2.35
CA PRO A 64 -4.69 11.52 3.21
C PRO A 64 -3.93 12.48 4.12
N ALA A 65 -2.82 12.04 4.72
CA ALA A 65 -1.98 12.88 5.58
C ALA A 65 -1.33 14.03 4.80
N GLY A 66 -0.79 13.74 3.60
CA GLY A 66 -0.19 14.75 2.75
C GLY A 66 -1.21 15.75 2.21
N ALA A 67 -2.38 15.29 1.79
CA ALA A 67 -3.48 16.15 1.36
C ALA A 67 -3.92 17.10 2.50
N ALA A 68 -4.11 16.56 3.71
CA ALA A 68 -4.45 17.37 4.87
C ALA A 68 -3.36 18.42 5.17
N ALA A 69 -2.08 18.03 5.18
CA ALA A 69 -0.96 18.96 5.41
C ALA A 69 -0.93 20.08 4.37
N ALA A 70 -1.10 19.74 3.09
CA ALA A 70 -1.10 20.72 2.01
C ALA A 70 -2.28 21.70 2.11
N ILE A 71 -3.49 21.20 2.36
CA ILE A 71 -4.68 22.04 2.54
C ILE A 71 -4.47 23.03 3.69
N TYR A 72 -4.01 22.56 4.86
CA TYR A 72 -3.84 23.44 6.02
C TYR A 72 -2.72 24.44 5.86
N ALA A 73 -1.65 24.10 5.16
CA ALA A 73 -0.58 25.06 4.83
C ALA A 73 -1.09 26.11 3.84
N ALA A 74 -1.72 25.70 2.75
CA ALA A 74 -2.22 26.63 1.72
C ALA A 74 -3.32 27.58 2.25
N ARG A 75 -4.21 27.09 3.13
CA ARG A 75 -5.21 27.93 3.81
C ARG A 75 -4.63 29.07 4.63
N LYS A 76 -3.36 29.00 5.00
CA LYS A 76 -2.62 30.06 5.71
C LYS A 76 -1.86 30.98 4.74
N GLY A 77 -2.03 30.81 3.44
CA GLY A 77 -1.28 31.58 2.42
C GLY A 77 0.17 31.15 2.29
N ILE A 78 0.53 29.97 2.78
CA ILE A 78 1.89 29.43 2.67
C ILE A 78 2.06 28.79 1.28
N ARG A 79 3.11 29.17 0.54
CA ARG A 79 3.44 28.59 -0.75
C ARG A 79 3.75 27.10 -0.59
N THR A 80 2.84 26.26 -1.06
CA THR A 80 2.83 24.81 -0.78
C THR A 80 2.94 24.00 -2.06
N GLY A 81 3.80 22.98 -2.05
CA GLY A 81 3.86 21.94 -3.07
C GLY A 81 3.60 20.56 -2.49
N VAL A 82 3.04 19.66 -3.30
CA VAL A 82 2.90 18.24 -3.00
C VAL A 82 3.64 17.42 -4.04
N LEU A 83 4.59 16.60 -3.61
CA LEU A 83 5.31 15.65 -4.42
C LEU A 83 4.76 14.25 -4.14
N ALA A 84 4.19 13.59 -5.13
CA ALA A 84 3.56 12.29 -4.96
C ALA A 84 3.94 11.31 -6.09
N GLU A 85 4.32 10.10 -5.74
CA GLU A 85 4.45 9.01 -6.71
C GLU A 85 3.07 8.65 -7.29
N ARG A 86 2.05 8.67 -6.43
CA ARG A 86 0.65 8.43 -6.76
C ARG A 86 -0.22 9.21 -5.78
N PHE A 87 -0.97 10.19 -6.28
CA PHE A 87 -1.88 10.94 -5.41
C PHE A 87 -3.01 10.01 -4.93
N GLY A 88 -3.37 10.10 -3.64
CA GLY A 88 -4.22 9.14 -2.95
C GLY A 88 -3.43 8.06 -2.21
N GLY A 89 -2.21 7.74 -2.64
CA GLY A 89 -1.34 6.77 -1.99
C GLY A 89 -1.98 5.38 -1.90
N GLN A 90 -1.77 4.70 -0.78
CA GLN A 90 -2.26 3.34 -0.54
C GLN A 90 -3.79 3.23 -0.45
N VAL A 91 -4.49 4.32 -0.15
CA VAL A 91 -5.96 4.34 -0.13
C VAL A 91 -6.56 3.93 -1.48
N LEU A 92 -5.88 4.23 -2.59
CA LEU A 92 -6.32 3.81 -3.93
C LEU A 92 -6.51 2.29 -4.08
N ASP A 93 -5.84 1.49 -3.27
CA ASP A 93 -5.88 0.03 -3.33
C ASP A 93 -7.00 -0.58 -2.47
N THR A 94 -7.78 0.27 -1.75
CA THR A 94 -8.85 -0.16 -0.88
C THR A 94 -10.18 -0.25 -1.65
N LEU A 95 -10.82 -1.42 -1.65
CA LEU A 95 -12.06 -1.67 -2.41
C LEU A 95 -13.29 -1.10 -1.71
N ALA A 96 -13.35 -1.17 -0.37
CA ALA A 96 -14.44 -0.67 0.44
C ALA A 96 -13.90 0.05 1.68
N ILE A 97 -14.46 1.19 2.01
CA ILE A 97 -14.12 2.01 3.18
C ILE A 97 -15.39 2.35 3.91
N GLU A 98 -15.59 1.77 5.09
CA GLU A 98 -16.76 1.96 5.96
C GLU A 98 -16.39 2.58 7.30
N ASN A 99 -15.08 2.72 7.57
CA ASN A 99 -14.53 3.19 8.84
C ASN A 99 -14.01 4.64 8.80
N PHE A 100 -14.25 5.37 7.71
CA PHE A 100 -13.92 6.79 7.63
C PHE A 100 -15.07 7.62 8.19
N ILE A 101 -14.87 8.19 9.37
CA ILE A 101 -15.92 8.94 10.10
C ILE A 101 -16.51 10.04 9.22
N SER A 102 -17.84 10.18 9.25
CA SER A 102 -18.69 11.05 8.43
C SER A 102 -18.93 10.59 6.99
N VAL A 103 -18.23 9.58 6.51
CA VAL A 103 -18.48 8.95 5.22
C VAL A 103 -18.97 7.52 5.48
N LYS A 104 -20.27 7.28 5.26
CA LYS A 104 -20.90 6.00 5.62
C LYS A 104 -20.29 4.83 4.83
N GLU A 105 -20.01 5.06 3.55
CA GLU A 105 -19.44 4.07 2.63
C GLU A 105 -18.77 4.80 1.47
N THR A 106 -17.59 4.37 1.08
CA THR A 106 -16.88 4.85 -0.11
C THR A 106 -15.89 3.79 -0.59
N ASP A 107 -15.21 4.06 -1.68
CA ASP A 107 -14.06 3.28 -2.15
C ASP A 107 -12.79 4.15 -2.18
N GLY A 108 -11.64 3.50 -2.23
CA GLY A 108 -10.35 4.19 -2.24
C GLY A 108 -10.20 5.19 -3.37
N PRO A 109 -10.51 4.83 -4.62
CA PRO A 109 -10.46 5.76 -5.75
C PRO A 109 -11.35 7.00 -5.57
N LYS A 110 -12.58 6.85 -5.05
CA LYS A 110 -13.46 8.01 -4.79
C LYS A 110 -12.93 8.90 -3.68
N LEU A 111 -12.46 8.30 -2.59
CA LEU A 111 -11.87 9.05 -1.49
C LEU A 111 -10.62 9.81 -1.95
N ALA A 112 -9.73 9.15 -2.70
CA ALA A 112 -8.53 9.78 -3.25
C ALA A 112 -8.85 10.93 -4.21
N ALA A 113 -9.84 10.74 -5.10
CA ALA A 113 -10.30 11.79 -6.02
C ALA A 113 -10.87 12.99 -5.25
N GLY A 114 -11.65 12.76 -4.20
CA GLY A 114 -12.18 13.82 -3.33
C GLY A 114 -11.09 14.59 -2.61
N LEU A 115 -10.06 13.90 -2.12
CA LEU A 115 -8.89 14.54 -1.49
C LEU A 115 -8.11 15.39 -2.49
N GLU A 116 -7.88 14.88 -3.70
CA GLU A 116 -7.17 15.63 -4.75
C GLU A 116 -7.96 16.86 -5.17
N GLN A 117 -9.26 16.72 -5.40
CA GLN A 117 -10.13 17.85 -5.72
C GLN A 117 -10.07 18.92 -4.62
N HIS A 118 -10.11 18.52 -3.35
CA HIS A 118 -10.04 19.46 -2.23
C HIS A 118 -8.68 20.19 -2.17
N VAL A 119 -7.56 19.49 -2.45
CA VAL A 119 -6.25 20.16 -2.55
C VAL A 119 -6.22 21.16 -3.69
N ARG A 120 -6.82 20.85 -4.84
CA ARG A 120 -6.88 21.72 -6.03
C ARG A 120 -7.76 22.97 -5.85
N GLU A 121 -8.64 23.01 -4.83
CA GLU A 121 -9.36 24.24 -4.47
C GLU A 121 -8.46 25.35 -3.92
N TYR A 122 -7.22 24.99 -3.54
CA TYR A 122 -6.21 25.91 -3.07
C TYR A 122 -5.06 26.00 -4.07
N ASP A 123 -4.29 27.09 -3.99
CA ASP A 123 -3.10 27.29 -4.82
C ASP A 123 -1.93 26.38 -4.34
N VAL A 124 -2.07 25.08 -4.63
CA VAL A 124 -1.08 24.04 -4.30
C VAL A 124 -0.52 23.45 -5.58
N ASP A 125 0.78 23.49 -5.73
CA ASP A 125 1.49 22.80 -6.81
C ASP A 125 1.52 21.29 -6.57
N ILE A 126 0.72 20.52 -7.32
CA ILE A 126 0.72 19.06 -7.26
C ILE A 126 1.64 18.50 -8.33
N MET A 127 2.71 17.83 -7.91
CA MET A 127 3.66 17.11 -8.77
C MET A 127 3.42 15.60 -8.60
N ASN A 128 2.53 15.06 -9.44
CA ASN A 128 2.18 13.64 -9.45
C ASN A 128 3.19 12.83 -10.28
N LEU A 129 3.19 11.51 -10.12
CA LEU A 129 4.11 10.57 -10.79
C LEU A 129 5.59 10.84 -10.48
N GLN A 130 5.86 11.46 -9.34
CA GLN A 130 7.20 11.82 -8.91
C GLN A 130 7.55 11.12 -7.59
N ARG A 131 8.47 10.18 -7.64
CA ARG A 131 8.98 9.51 -6.45
C ARG A 131 10.13 10.31 -5.87
N ALA A 132 10.00 10.73 -4.62
CA ALA A 132 11.13 11.27 -3.86
C ALA A 132 12.18 10.16 -3.62
N ASP A 133 13.44 10.46 -3.89
CA ASP A 133 14.55 9.53 -3.76
C ASP A 133 15.51 9.95 -2.64
N ALA A 134 15.73 11.26 -2.47
CA ALA A 134 16.58 11.78 -1.42
C ALA A 134 16.07 13.11 -0.86
N LEU A 135 16.29 13.30 0.44
CA LEU A 135 16.15 14.57 1.14
C LEU A 135 17.52 15.00 1.64
N ILE A 136 17.95 16.19 1.19
CA ILE A 136 19.25 16.78 1.56
C ILE A 136 18.98 18.01 2.39
N PRO A 137 19.26 17.97 3.70
CA PRO A 137 19.14 19.13 4.56
C PRO A 137 20.08 20.27 4.14
N GLY A 138 19.61 21.49 4.20
CA GLY A 138 20.38 22.70 3.96
C GLY A 138 20.00 23.80 4.94
N GLU A 139 20.84 24.83 5.08
CA GLU A 139 20.62 25.92 6.05
C GLU A 139 19.45 26.83 5.67
N GLN A 140 19.34 27.21 4.41
CA GLN A 140 18.27 28.07 3.92
C GLN A 140 17.12 27.28 3.28
N PHE A 141 17.47 26.28 2.52
CA PHE A 141 16.51 25.38 1.84
C PHE A 141 16.99 23.94 1.95
N HIS A 142 16.03 23.07 2.18
CA HIS A 142 16.22 21.63 1.98
C HIS A 142 16.01 21.30 0.49
N GLU A 143 16.76 20.34 -0.01
CA GLU A 143 16.56 19.82 -1.37
C GLU A 143 15.87 18.45 -1.31
N VAL A 144 14.82 18.28 -2.12
CA VAL A 144 14.19 16.97 -2.37
C VAL A 144 14.50 16.59 -3.81
N ARG A 145 15.17 15.47 -3.99
CA ARG A 145 15.48 14.89 -5.31
C ARG A 145 14.49 13.79 -5.64
N THR A 146 14.08 13.74 -6.90
CA THR A 146 13.21 12.69 -7.40
C THR A 146 14.01 11.62 -8.16
N ALA A 147 13.44 10.43 -8.29
CA ALA A 147 14.00 9.35 -9.08
C ALA A 147 14.15 9.74 -10.59
N SER A 148 13.32 10.64 -11.08
CA SER A 148 13.42 11.22 -12.44
C SER A 148 14.54 12.26 -12.60
N GLY A 149 15.25 12.62 -11.52
CA GLY A 149 16.33 13.59 -11.51
C GLY A 149 15.91 15.02 -11.27
N ALA A 150 14.64 15.32 -10.97
CA ALA A 150 14.22 16.65 -10.59
C ALA A 150 14.75 17.03 -9.19
N VAL A 151 15.00 18.33 -8.99
CA VAL A 151 15.45 18.89 -7.71
C VAL A 151 14.50 20.01 -7.29
N LEU A 152 13.87 19.84 -6.14
CA LEU A 152 12.96 20.80 -5.52
C LEU A 152 13.62 21.41 -4.28
N LYS A 153 13.36 22.69 -4.05
CA LYS A 153 13.83 23.42 -2.86
C LYS A 153 12.65 23.83 -1.99
N ALA A 154 12.78 23.65 -0.69
CA ALA A 154 11.77 24.09 0.27
C ALA A 154 12.40 24.56 1.59
N LYS A 155 11.77 25.54 2.25
CA LYS A 155 12.17 25.99 3.60
C LYS A 155 11.84 24.91 4.64
N SER A 156 10.73 24.19 4.43
CA SER A 156 10.30 23.08 5.30
C SER A 156 9.79 21.92 4.47
N VAL A 157 10.06 20.71 4.90
CA VAL A 157 9.59 19.48 4.25
C VAL A 157 8.75 18.68 5.24
N ILE A 158 7.52 18.31 4.82
CA ILE A 158 6.65 17.40 5.57
C ILE A 158 6.71 16.04 4.92
N ILE A 159 7.21 15.05 5.65
CA ILE A 159 7.29 13.65 5.20
C ILE A 159 5.97 12.97 5.51
N ALA A 160 5.18 12.67 4.49
CA ALA A 160 3.87 12.01 4.55
C ALA A 160 3.82 10.79 3.60
N THR A 161 4.94 10.08 3.48
CA THR A 161 5.15 9.01 2.51
C THR A 161 4.33 7.75 2.80
N GLY A 162 3.72 7.66 3.99
CA GLY A 162 2.92 6.52 4.40
C GLY A 162 3.74 5.26 4.61
N ALA A 163 3.08 4.12 4.39
CA ALA A 163 3.68 2.80 4.50
C ALA A 163 3.35 1.95 3.27
N ARG A 164 4.14 0.90 3.06
CA ARG A 164 3.85 -0.15 2.08
C ARG A 164 3.86 -1.48 2.80
N TRP A 165 2.86 -2.30 2.54
CA TRP A 165 2.85 -3.66 3.04
C TRP A 165 3.98 -4.47 2.44
N ARG A 166 4.55 -5.34 3.23
CA ARG A 166 5.49 -6.34 2.75
C ARG A 166 4.70 -7.52 2.23
N GLU A 167 4.86 -7.82 0.96
CA GLU A 167 4.33 -9.04 0.36
C GLU A 167 5.32 -10.19 0.63
N MET A 168 4.79 -11.40 0.79
CA MET A 168 5.63 -12.61 0.91
C MET A 168 6.23 -13.00 -0.44
N ASN A 169 5.58 -12.60 -1.53
CA ASN A 169 5.92 -12.96 -2.90
C ASN A 169 5.94 -14.47 -3.15
N VAL A 170 4.97 -15.17 -2.58
CA VAL A 170 4.76 -16.61 -2.79
C VAL A 170 3.63 -16.85 -3.78
N PRO A 171 3.59 -18.03 -4.46
CA PRO A 171 2.45 -18.42 -5.28
C PRO A 171 1.12 -18.27 -4.53
N GLY A 172 0.07 -17.88 -5.22
CA GLY A 172 -1.27 -17.68 -4.67
C GLY A 172 -1.48 -16.35 -3.92
N GLU A 173 -0.44 -15.70 -3.37
CA GLU A 173 -0.62 -14.47 -2.61
C GLU A 173 -1.36 -13.37 -3.40
N ARG A 174 -0.94 -13.14 -4.65
CA ARG A 174 -1.56 -12.12 -5.51
C ARG A 174 -2.89 -12.57 -6.10
N GLU A 175 -3.02 -13.85 -6.41
CA GLU A 175 -4.24 -14.45 -6.97
C GLU A 175 -5.41 -14.32 -6.00
N TYR A 176 -5.16 -14.55 -4.71
CA TYR A 176 -6.17 -14.52 -3.65
C TYR A 176 -6.23 -13.17 -2.90
N ARG A 177 -5.58 -12.13 -3.39
CA ARG A 177 -5.73 -10.77 -2.85
C ARG A 177 -7.18 -10.31 -2.97
N ALA A 178 -7.75 -9.84 -1.88
CA ALA A 178 -9.19 -9.55 -1.70
C ALA A 178 -10.12 -10.77 -1.83
N LYS A 179 -9.55 -11.99 -1.86
CA LYS A 179 -10.29 -13.27 -1.86
C LYS A 179 -9.86 -14.17 -0.69
N GLY A 180 -9.40 -13.57 0.40
CA GLY A 180 -8.89 -14.25 1.59
C GLY A 180 -7.47 -13.81 1.98
N VAL A 181 -6.67 -13.25 1.05
CA VAL A 181 -5.42 -12.56 1.40
C VAL A 181 -5.72 -11.08 1.63
N ALA A 182 -5.41 -10.59 2.82
CA ALA A 182 -5.63 -9.21 3.26
C ALA A 182 -4.40 -8.68 3.99
N TYR A 183 -4.25 -7.35 4.03
CA TYR A 183 -3.10 -6.69 4.67
C TYR A 183 -3.52 -5.72 5.78
N CYS A 184 -4.83 -5.48 5.95
CA CYS A 184 -5.36 -4.57 6.96
C CYS A 184 -6.33 -5.33 7.88
N PRO A 185 -5.91 -5.73 9.10
CA PRO A 185 -6.77 -6.48 10.01
C PRO A 185 -8.01 -5.67 10.44
N HIS A 186 -7.87 -4.36 10.61
CA HIS A 186 -8.99 -3.49 10.99
C HIS A 186 -10.00 -3.28 9.87
N CYS A 187 -9.53 -3.32 8.59
CA CYS A 187 -10.40 -3.12 7.44
C CYS A 187 -11.17 -4.40 7.10
N ASP A 188 -10.44 -5.51 7.02
CA ASP A 188 -10.94 -6.76 6.45
C ASP A 188 -11.33 -7.80 7.53
N GLY A 189 -10.82 -7.64 8.77
CA GLY A 189 -11.05 -8.56 9.88
C GLY A 189 -12.52 -8.96 10.09
N PRO A 190 -13.48 -8.03 10.07
CA PRO A 190 -14.90 -8.35 10.22
C PRO A 190 -15.44 -9.37 9.20
N LEU A 191 -14.85 -9.45 7.99
CA LEU A 191 -15.23 -10.39 6.93
C LEU A 191 -14.89 -11.85 7.28
N PHE A 192 -13.97 -12.05 8.24
CA PHE A 192 -13.49 -13.34 8.67
C PHE A 192 -14.07 -13.79 10.03
N LYS A 193 -15.18 -13.19 10.45
CA LYS A 193 -15.84 -13.52 11.72
C LYS A 193 -16.12 -15.01 11.86
N GLY A 194 -15.59 -15.60 12.95
CA GLY A 194 -15.77 -17.00 13.27
C GLY A 194 -14.92 -17.99 12.46
N LYS A 195 -14.14 -17.52 11.50
CA LYS A 195 -13.29 -18.34 10.61
C LYS A 195 -11.93 -18.64 11.23
N ARG A 196 -11.20 -19.55 10.61
CA ARG A 196 -9.77 -19.85 10.90
C ARG A 196 -8.91 -19.04 9.97
N VAL A 197 -8.03 -18.19 10.53
CA VAL A 197 -7.14 -17.31 9.76
C VAL A 197 -5.68 -17.53 10.15
N ALA A 198 -4.78 -17.17 9.26
CA ALA A 198 -3.36 -17.13 9.52
C ALA A 198 -2.85 -15.69 9.47
N VAL A 199 -1.93 -15.34 10.37
CA VAL A 199 -1.16 -14.08 10.33
C VAL A 199 0.30 -14.41 10.08
N ILE A 200 0.88 -13.82 9.04
CA ILE A 200 2.26 -14.09 8.65
C ILE A 200 3.16 -12.96 9.15
N GLY A 201 4.05 -13.31 10.08
CA GLY A 201 5.03 -12.43 10.70
C GLY A 201 4.79 -12.18 12.19
N GLY A 202 5.84 -12.35 12.97
CA GLY A 202 5.87 -12.26 14.44
C GLY A 202 6.48 -10.95 14.98
N GLY A 203 6.53 -9.88 14.16
CA GLY A 203 6.86 -8.52 14.62
C GLY A 203 5.65 -7.82 15.23
N ASN A 204 5.83 -6.57 15.74
CA ASN A 204 4.76 -5.80 16.39
C ASN A 204 3.48 -5.79 15.55
N SER A 205 3.55 -5.41 14.28
CA SER A 205 2.36 -5.31 13.41
C SER A 205 1.62 -6.64 13.23
N GLY A 206 2.35 -7.76 13.09
CA GLY A 206 1.73 -9.08 12.96
C GLY A 206 1.08 -9.53 14.27
N ILE A 207 1.72 -9.27 15.40
CA ILE A 207 1.19 -9.67 16.70
C ILE A 207 -0.01 -8.78 17.09
N GLU A 208 0.03 -7.47 16.83
CA GLU A 208 -1.13 -6.58 16.98
C GLU A 208 -2.31 -7.07 16.11
N ALA A 209 -2.05 -7.38 14.84
CA ALA A 209 -3.06 -7.95 13.94
C ALA A 209 -3.67 -9.25 14.48
N ALA A 210 -2.83 -10.15 14.99
CA ALA A 210 -3.30 -11.41 15.57
C ALA A 210 -4.15 -11.21 16.83
N ILE A 211 -3.78 -10.27 17.69
CA ILE A 211 -4.55 -9.91 18.89
C ILE A 211 -5.91 -9.33 18.51
N ASP A 212 -5.97 -8.42 17.54
CA ASP A 212 -7.21 -7.80 17.10
C ASP A 212 -8.14 -8.84 16.43
N LEU A 213 -7.59 -9.64 15.53
CA LEU A 213 -8.34 -10.70 14.85
C LEU A 213 -8.87 -11.74 15.83
N ALA A 214 -8.12 -12.13 16.85
CA ALA A 214 -8.55 -13.11 17.84
C ALA A 214 -9.83 -12.69 18.59
N GLY A 215 -10.15 -11.39 18.63
CA GLY A 215 -11.41 -10.89 19.17
C GLY A 215 -12.62 -11.06 18.23
N VAL A 216 -12.40 -11.43 16.97
CA VAL A 216 -13.42 -11.45 15.91
C VAL A 216 -13.56 -12.84 15.27
N VAL A 217 -12.42 -13.49 15.00
CA VAL A 217 -12.36 -14.78 14.29
C VAL A 217 -12.43 -15.97 15.24
N GLY A 218 -12.66 -17.17 14.70
CA GLY A 218 -12.72 -18.40 15.50
C GLY A 218 -11.34 -18.87 15.98
N HIS A 219 -10.32 -18.75 15.14
CA HIS A 219 -8.95 -19.15 15.46
C HIS A 219 -7.93 -18.36 14.65
N VAL A 220 -6.80 -18.01 15.27
CA VAL A 220 -5.67 -17.34 14.63
C VAL A 220 -4.42 -18.20 14.76
N THR A 221 -3.80 -18.52 13.64
CA THR A 221 -2.47 -19.13 13.61
C THR A 221 -1.44 -18.09 13.16
N VAL A 222 -0.48 -17.75 14.03
CA VAL A 222 0.65 -16.88 13.69
C VAL A 222 1.80 -17.73 13.17
N LEU A 223 2.26 -17.47 11.95
CA LEU A 223 3.46 -18.11 11.40
C LEU A 223 4.62 -17.11 11.40
N GLU A 224 5.70 -17.45 12.11
CA GLU A 224 6.91 -16.63 12.14
C GLU A 224 8.08 -17.41 11.50
N PHE A 225 8.79 -16.74 10.60
CA PHE A 225 9.95 -17.30 9.90
C PHE A 225 11.12 -17.59 10.85
N MET A 226 11.32 -16.75 11.87
CA MET A 226 12.39 -16.91 12.86
C MET A 226 11.99 -17.95 13.91
N ASP A 227 12.94 -18.32 14.75
CA ASP A 227 12.77 -19.22 15.90
C ASP A 227 12.21 -18.51 17.14
N GLU A 228 11.98 -17.18 17.05
CA GLU A 228 11.39 -16.36 18.10
C GLU A 228 10.51 -15.24 17.52
N LEU A 229 9.54 -14.77 18.31
CA LEU A 229 8.78 -13.55 18.01
C LEU A 229 9.63 -12.31 18.27
N ARG A 230 9.57 -11.33 17.36
CA ARG A 230 10.28 -10.05 17.48
C ARG A 230 9.42 -8.91 18.01
N ALA A 231 8.16 -9.17 18.30
CA ALA A 231 7.27 -8.19 18.90
C ALA A 231 7.68 -7.86 20.33
N ASP A 232 7.25 -6.70 20.82
CA ASP A 232 7.47 -6.27 22.19
C ASP A 232 6.89 -7.27 23.19
N ALA A 233 7.58 -7.46 24.31
CA ALA A 233 7.21 -8.46 25.31
C ALA A 233 5.77 -8.28 25.87
N VAL A 234 5.25 -7.05 25.89
CA VAL A 234 3.88 -6.78 26.30
C VAL A 234 2.87 -7.36 25.32
N LEU A 235 3.13 -7.24 24.02
CA LEU A 235 2.28 -7.80 22.96
C LEU A 235 2.33 -9.32 22.98
N GLN A 236 3.53 -9.89 23.11
CA GLN A 236 3.69 -11.36 23.21
C GLN A 236 2.92 -11.94 24.39
N ARG A 237 3.03 -11.32 25.58
CA ARG A 237 2.26 -11.76 26.76
C ARG A 237 0.76 -11.70 26.52
N LYS A 238 0.28 -10.64 25.86
CA LYS A 238 -1.15 -10.52 25.52
C LYS A 238 -1.56 -11.61 24.53
N LEU A 239 -0.79 -11.84 23.47
CA LEU A 239 -1.04 -12.87 22.48
C LEU A 239 -1.18 -14.26 23.12
N TYR A 240 -0.18 -14.67 23.90
CA TYR A 240 -0.18 -15.98 24.57
C TYR A 240 -1.26 -16.16 25.65
N SER A 241 -1.91 -15.08 26.09
CA SER A 241 -3.07 -15.16 26.99
C SER A 241 -4.39 -15.47 26.28
N MET A 242 -4.39 -15.49 24.96
CA MET A 242 -5.61 -15.69 24.14
C MET A 242 -5.78 -17.17 23.80
N PRO A 243 -6.92 -17.79 24.17
CA PRO A 243 -7.10 -19.23 24.04
C PRO A 243 -7.29 -19.74 22.61
N ASN A 244 -7.63 -18.85 21.68
CA ASN A 244 -7.86 -19.14 20.28
C ASN A 244 -6.70 -18.71 19.36
N VAL A 245 -5.49 -18.54 19.94
CA VAL A 245 -4.30 -18.18 19.18
C VAL A 245 -3.25 -19.28 19.30
N GLU A 246 -2.70 -19.68 18.17
CA GLU A 246 -1.55 -20.59 18.04
C GLU A 246 -0.38 -19.85 17.39
N VAL A 247 0.85 -20.15 17.84
CA VAL A 247 2.09 -19.58 17.26
C VAL A 247 2.95 -20.73 16.74
N ILE A 248 3.32 -20.66 15.47
CA ILE A 248 4.24 -21.58 14.83
C ILE A 248 5.51 -20.80 14.45
N LEU A 249 6.59 -21.10 15.13
CA LEU A 249 7.91 -20.52 14.88
C LEU A 249 8.67 -21.33 13.84
N SER A 250 9.72 -20.76 13.29
CA SER A 250 10.54 -21.38 12.24
C SER A 250 9.72 -21.84 11.02
N ALA A 251 8.64 -21.15 10.72
CA ALA A 251 7.69 -21.48 9.64
C ALA A 251 7.93 -20.55 8.43
N LYS A 252 8.37 -21.11 7.33
CA LYS A 252 8.51 -20.41 6.05
C LYS A 252 7.27 -20.67 5.21
N THR A 253 6.37 -19.71 5.09
CA THR A 253 5.24 -19.81 4.16
C THR A 253 5.76 -19.96 2.73
N THR A 254 5.26 -20.94 2.01
CA THR A 254 5.71 -21.30 0.66
C THR A 254 4.65 -21.07 -0.40
N GLU A 255 3.37 -21.21 -0.07
CA GLU A 255 2.27 -21.05 -1.02
C GLU A 255 0.97 -20.72 -0.30
N VAL A 256 0.12 -19.91 -0.93
CA VAL A 256 -1.27 -19.67 -0.53
C VAL A 256 -2.17 -20.46 -1.45
N LEU A 257 -3.02 -21.30 -0.88
CA LEU A 257 -3.90 -22.21 -1.60
C LEU A 257 -5.34 -21.73 -1.56
N GLY A 258 -6.08 -22.05 -2.60
CA GLY A 258 -7.52 -21.74 -2.68
C GLY A 258 -8.22 -22.49 -3.81
N ASN A 259 -9.52 -22.27 -3.90
CA ASN A 259 -10.40 -22.94 -4.86
C ASN A 259 -10.71 -22.09 -6.11
N GLY A 260 -9.96 -20.97 -6.32
CA GLY A 260 -10.20 -19.99 -7.37
C GLY A 260 -11.12 -18.84 -6.95
N GLU A 261 -12.00 -19.06 -5.97
CA GLU A 261 -12.90 -18.03 -5.43
C GLU A 261 -12.38 -17.43 -4.13
N GLN A 262 -11.79 -18.27 -3.26
CA GLN A 262 -11.28 -17.86 -1.95
C GLN A 262 -10.10 -18.74 -1.51
N VAL A 263 -9.35 -18.23 -0.51
CA VAL A 263 -8.31 -18.99 0.20
C VAL A 263 -8.96 -20.17 0.93
N THR A 264 -8.30 -21.34 0.89
CA THR A 264 -8.69 -22.54 1.63
C THR A 264 -7.58 -23.07 2.53
N GLY A 265 -6.36 -22.56 2.36
CA GLY A 265 -5.22 -22.98 3.16
C GLY A 265 -3.93 -22.29 2.75
N LEU A 266 -2.87 -22.66 3.41
CA LEU A 266 -1.51 -22.32 3.03
C LEU A 266 -0.56 -23.48 3.31
N ASP A 267 0.53 -23.52 2.55
CA ASP A 267 1.63 -24.42 2.78
C ASP A 267 2.83 -23.66 3.37
N TYR A 268 3.55 -24.33 4.27
CA TYR A 268 4.77 -23.81 4.85
C TYR A 268 5.79 -24.93 5.10
N GLU A 269 7.05 -24.56 5.08
CA GLU A 269 8.18 -25.40 5.44
C GLU A 269 8.54 -25.16 6.91
N ASP A 270 8.58 -26.22 7.70
CA ASP A 270 9.20 -26.19 9.03
C ASP A 270 10.72 -26.14 8.84
N ARG A 271 11.30 -24.98 9.10
CA ARG A 271 12.74 -24.72 8.86
C ARG A 271 13.68 -25.50 9.77
N THR A 272 13.17 -26.09 10.85
CA THR A 272 13.98 -26.92 11.75
C THR A 272 14.14 -28.34 11.23
N THR A 273 13.13 -28.82 10.52
CA THR A 273 13.09 -30.21 10.01
C THR A 273 13.17 -30.32 8.49
N GLY A 274 12.92 -29.20 7.77
CA GLY A 274 12.78 -29.18 6.32
C GLY A 274 11.50 -29.83 5.79
N VAL A 275 10.55 -30.15 6.67
CA VAL A 275 9.32 -30.82 6.30
C VAL A 275 8.26 -29.80 5.86
N ALA A 276 7.64 -30.04 4.69
CA ALA A 276 6.49 -29.29 4.25
C ALA A 276 5.26 -29.64 5.09
N LYS A 277 4.51 -28.63 5.49
CA LYS A 277 3.29 -28.74 6.29
C LYS A 277 2.19 -27.90 5.65
N HIS A 278 0.95 -28.30 5.91
CA HIS A 278 -0.26 -27.65 5.46
C HIS A 278 -1.05 -27.08 6.63
N LEU A 279 -1.70 -25.93 6.41
CA LEU A 279 -2.63 -25.30 7.34
C LEU A 279 -3.94 -25.00 6.60
N ASP A 280 -5.03 -25.63 7.04
CA ASP A 280 -6.38 -25.33 6.54
C ASP A 280 -6.86 -23.98 7.04
N LEU A 281 -7.37 -23.14 6.14
CA LEU A 281 -7.95 -21.81 6.39
C LEU A 281 -9.36 -21.70 5.81
N GLU A 282 -10.06 -20.63 6.22
CA GLU A 282 -11.45 -20.38 5.78
C GLU A 282 -11.68 -18.97 5.30
#